data_c5ec2fb0b6b78d17f95ce1ea840684a9
#
_entry.id   c5ec2fb0b6b78d17f95ce1ea840684a9
#
_cell.length_a   1.000
_cell.length_b   1.000
_cell.length_c   1.000
_cell.angle_alpha   90.00
_cell.angle_beta   90.00
_cell.angle_gamma   90.00
#
_symmetry.space_group_name_H-M   'P 1'
#
loop_
_entity.id
_entity.type
_entity.pdbx_description
1 polymer ?
#
loop_
_entity_poly.entity_id
_entity_poly.type
_entity_poly.pdbx_seq_one_letter_code
_entity_poly.pdbx_strand_id
1 'polypeptide(L)'
;MSLLLNILLSILPFGSPVHVPVQLAGNFGEPRPNHFHGGIDIKTEREVNLGVYSIADGYISSAIVEKYGYGRAILVTHPNGYTSCYVHLNRFTPQIEAAVHKWQYQHQQFACDVKFRPGEFPVKKGQFIALSGNTGSSQGPHIHLEMHKTTNGNLYDPLNFLKGIVKDKTAPAVYSFKSYPQPGEGVFQHSSDSRIFTFDKGHFQAWGKVGFGVRASDHMDSVYNNFGVRYTQLYCDGKLVFSSDVNNIPTSCHRMVNSWGDYDHFLSTKIWFMKSYIEPGNTLPILHAGANRGIINFNQQRDYHLRYVIKDVFGNQTIKDFTVRGEPEAIPIVHLPDGTSPLYYAKDNNFEAEGVRLNIQKGLLAKNGWLQLRHGNTSSTLSMAYSFSKAAYPLFNYAQISIKPTGMIHNPKKLYVAMRNSLNADAPASYCGGTYANGWVTGRMRELASAYFLAYDETPPTITQQNLNPRNLSFKITDTGSGLQGYKAYLDGQFILLQFGKNKEVFFCNLADTPVRPTGKERMLKIIATDNRDNKKEYLTKIKY
;
A
#
# COMPACT_ATOMS: atom_id res chain seq x y z
N MET A 1 0.38 -40.55 13.12
CA MET A 1 -0.64 -39.77 13.85
C MET A 1 -0.57 -38.27 13.53
N SER A 2 0.58 -37.64 13.44
CA SER A 2 0.71 -36.17 13.16
C SER A 2 0.25 -35.76 11.75
N LEU A 3 0.49 -36.54 10.71
CA LEU A 3 0.12 -36.25 9.33
C LEU A 3 -1.41 -36.33 9.09
N LEU A 4 -2.06 -37.34 9.69
CA LEU A 4 -3.51 -37.52 9.64
C LEU A 4 -4.24 -36.42 10.44
N LEU A 5 -3.67 -35.94 11.56
CA LEU A 5 -4.24 -34.86 12.35
C LEU A 5 -4.14 -33.51 11.60
N ASN A 6 -3.03 -33.26 10.89
CA ASN A 6 -2.89 -32.06 10.04
C ASN A 6 -3.83 -32.09 8.83
N ILE A 7 -4.12 -33.24 8.24
CA ILE A 7 -5.08 -33.42 7.15
C ILE A 7 -6.52 -33.20 7.65
N LEU A 8 -6.88 -33.70 8.83
CA LEU A 8 -8.20 -33.47 9.43
C LEU A 8 -8.42 -32.01 9.84
N LEU A 9 -7.40 -31.31 10.34
CA LEU A 9 -7.47 -29.89 10.68
C LEU A 9 -7.60 -28.99 9.45
N SER A 10 -7.10 -29.40 8.28
CA SER A 10 -7.27 -28.67 7.01
C SER A 10 -8.68 -28.81 6.40
N ILE A 11 -9.52 -29.73 6.89
CA ILE A 11 -10.86 -30.01 6.37
C ILE A 11 -11.96 -29.27 7.16
N LEU A 12 -11.65 -28.65 8.29
CA LEU A 12 -12.66 -27.90 9.04
C LEU A 12 -13.05 -26.63 8.25
N PRO A 13 -14.30 -26.49 7.80
CA PRO A 13 -14.73 -25.33 7.03
C PRO A 13 -14.63 -24.07 7.90
N PHE A 14 -14.01 -23.03 7.34
CA PHE A 14 -13.99 -21.72 7.96
C PHE A 14 -15.42 -21.16 8.08
N GLY A 15 -15.67 -20.36 9.12
CA GLY A 15 -16.96 -19.70 9.35
C GLY A 15 -17.01 -18.32 8.71
N SER A 16 -18.21 -17.71 8.69
CA SER A 16 -18.37 -16.32 8.31
C SER A 16 -17.80 -15.39 9.38
N PRO A 17 -17.08 -14.32 9.00
CA PRO A 17 -16.65 -13.29 9.96
C PRO A 17 -17.81 -12.39 10.40
N VAL A 18 -18.97 -12.45 9.78
CA VAL A 18 -20.18 -11.67 10.06
C VAL A 18 -21.44 -12.54 10.00
N HIS A 19 -22.52 -12.13 10.64
CA HIS A 19 -23.83 -12.81 10.58
C HIS A 19 -24.79 -12.22 9.53
N VAL A 20 -24.30 -11.32 8.69
CA VAL A 20 -25.00 -10.83 7.49
C VAL A 20 -24.43 -11.51 6.23
N PRO A 21 -25.14 -11.51 5.09
CA PRO A 21 -24.59 -12.04 3.83
C PRO A 21 -23.25 -11.36 3.48
N VAL A 22 -22.23 -12.17 3.17
CA VAL A 22 -20.89 -11.65 2.85
C VAL A 22 -20.92 -11.07 1.43
N GLN A 23 -20.97 -9.75 1.33
CA GLN A 23 -20.82 -8.99 0.10
C GLN A 23 -19.50 -8.22 0.11
N LEU A 24 -18.74 -8.27 -0.98
CA LEU A 24 -17.44 -7.62 -1.05
C LEU A 24 -17.53 -6.18 -1.57
N ALA A 25 -16.66 -5.33 -1.06
CA ALA A 25 -16.34 -4.00 -1.58
C ALA A 25 -14.99 -3.96 -2.29
N GLY A 26 -14.07 -4.89 -1.98
CA GLY A 26 -12.76 -5.10 -2.59
C GLY A 26 -12.31 -6.54 -2.41
N ASN A 27 -11.57 -7.08 -3.37
CA ASN A 27 -11.03 -8.43 -3.31
C ASN A 27 -9.51 -8.43 -3.06
N PHE A 28 -8.98 -9.62 -2.74
CA PHE A 28 -7.54 -9.82 -2.53
C PHE A 28 -6.74 -9.56 -3.80
N GLY A 29 -5.58 -8.90 -3.64
CA GLY A 29 -4.63 -8.68 -4.71
C GLY A 29 -5.05 -7.64 -5.74
N GLU A 30 -6.17 -6.94 -5.52
CA GLU A 30 -6.55 -5.78 -6.34
C GLU A 30 -5.38 -4.79 -6.41
N PRO A 31 -4.95 -4.39 -7.63
CA PRO A 31 -3.83 -3.47 -7.78
C PRO A 31 -4.23 -2.06 -7.32
N ARG A 32 -3.51 -1.56 -6.33
CA ARG A 32 -3.61 -0.19 -5.83
C ARG A 32 -2.27 0.52 -6.01
N PRO A 33 -2.23 1.85 -6.11
CA PRO A 33 -0.95 2.57 -6.19
C PRO A 33 -0.03 2.17 -5.05
N ASN A 34 1.15 1.64 -5.38
CA ASN A 34 2.20 1.25 -4.45
C ASN A 34 1.95 0.01 -3.58
N HIS A 35 0.82 -0.68 -3.69
CA HIS A 35 0.55 -1.90 -2.94
C HIS A 35 -0.57 -2.73 -3.57
N PHE A 36 -0.62 -4.00 -3.22
CA PHE A 36 -1.79 -4.84 -3.45
C PHE A 36 -2.78 -4.66 -2.30
N HIS A 37 -4.05 -4.82 -2.57
CA HIS A 37 -5.03 -5.02 -1.51
C HIS A 37 -4.74 -6.32 -0.77
N GLY A 38 -4.43 -6.25 0.54
CA GLY A 38 -3.90 -7.38 1.33
C GLY A 38 -4.94 -8.41 1.76
N GLY A 39 -6.22 -8.12 1.58
CA GLY A 39 -7.32 -8.98 2.04
C GLY A 39 -8.58 -8.82 1.20
N ILE A 40 -9.72 -9.02 1.83
CA ILE A 40 -11.04 -8.72 1.27
C ILE A 40 -11.75 -7.69 2.12
N ASP A 41 -12.45 -6.76 1.48
CA ASP A 41 -13.27 -5.76 2.16
C ASP A 41 -14.72 -6.24 2.18
N ILE A 42 -15.24 -6.56 3.36
CA ILE A 42 -16.60 -7.08 3.58
C ILE A 42 -17.50 -5.91 3.98
N LYS A 43 -18.59 -5.71 3.23
CA LYS A 43 -19.58 -4.66 3.51
C LYS A 43 -20.29 -4.90 4.84
N THR A 44 -20.48 -3.83 5.61
CA THR A 44 -21.20 -3.83 6.90
C THR A 44 -22.46 -2.97 6.81
N GLU A 45 -23.20 -3.03 5.69
CA GLU A 45 -24.43 -2.27 5.47
C GLU A 45 -24.28 -0.74 5.66
N ARG A 46 -23.04 -0.24 5.50
CA ARG A 46 -22.61 1.15 5.75
C ARG A 46 -22.64 1.56 7.23
N GLU A 47 -22.73 0.60 8.12
CA GLU A 47 -22.79 0.84 9.57
C GLU A 47 -21.52 0.38 10.28
N VAL A 48 -21.30 0.95 11.47
CA VAL A 48 -20.30 0.50 12.43
C VAL A 48 -20.99 -0.33 13.52
N ASN A 49 -20.21 -1.07 14.31
CA ASN A 49 -20.68 -1.90 15.42
C ASN A 49 -21.47 -3.16 15.06
N LEU A 50 -21.36 -3.66 13.82
CA LEU A 50 -21.73 -5.04 13.52
C LEU A 50 -20.78 -6.00 14.25
N GLY A 51 -21.30 -7.12 14.73
CA GLY A 51 -20.49 -8.16 15.36
C GLY A 51 -19.49 -8.78 14.40
N VAL A 52 -18.25 -8.92 14.83
CA VAL A 52 -17.16 -9.59 14.13
C VAL A 52 -16.83 -10.88 14.85
N TYR A 53 -16.74 -11.98 14.10
CA TYR A 53 -16.63 -13.32 14.64
C TYR A 53 -15.38 -14.04 14.09
N SER A 54 -14.75 -14.85 14.92
CA SER A 54 -13.60 -15.67 14.49
C SER A 54 -14.04 -16.68 13.43
N ILE A 55 -13.33 -16.68 12.29
CA ILE A 55 -13.62 -17.60 11.18
C ILE A 55 -13.24 -19.06 11.48
N ALA A 56 -12.39 -19.32 12.48
CA ALA A 56 -11.97 -20.68 12.88
C ALA A 56 -11.54 -20.70 14.34
N ASP A 57 -11.37 -21.89 14.90
CA ASP A 57 -10.78 -22.11 16.22
C ASP A 57 -9.34 -21.55 16.25
N GLY A 58 -8.92 -21.01 17.39
CA GLY A 58 -7.57 -20.47 17.57
C GLY A 58 -7.41 -19.69 18.87
N TYR A 59 -6.55 -18.70 18.85
CA TYR A 59 -6.41 -17.74 19.94
C TYR A 59 -6.09 -16.34 19.38
N ILE A 60 -6.54 -15.30 20.07
CA ILE A 60 -6.14 -13.93 19.73
C ILE A 60 -4.66 -13.79 20.06
N SER A 61 -3.84 -13.61 19.03
CA SER A 61 -2.38 -13.51 19.14
C SER A 61 -1.88 -12.07 19.18
N SER A 62 -2.70 -11.11 18.70
CA SER A 62 -2.35 -9.69 18.74
C SER A 62 -3.58 -8.81 18.70
N ALA A 63 -3.49 -7.65 19.36
CA ALA A 63 -4.42 -6.52 19.21
C ALA A 63 -3.61 -5.26 18.85
N ILE A 64 -3.94 -4.66 17.70
CA ILE A 64 -3.25 -3.49 17.13
C ILE A 64 -4.15 -2.27 17.27
N VAL A 65 -3.55 -1.13 17.65
CA VAL A 65 -4.19 0.20 17.60
C VAL A 65 -3.22 1.17 16.97
N GLU A 66 -3.62 1.80 15.87
CA GLU A 66 -2.80 2.80 15.18
C GLU A 66 -3.65 3.92 14.55
N LYS A 67 -3.00 5.04 14.23
CA LYS A 67 -3.68 6.22 13.68
C LYS A 67 -4.13 6.02 12.23
N TYR A 68 -3.27 5.40 11.43
CA TYR A 68 -3.46 5.10 10.02
C TYR A 68 -3.39 3.58 9.80
N GLY A 69 -3.25 3.12 8.58
CA GLY A 69 -3.12 1.69 8.29
C GLY A 69 -4.34 0.90 8.75
N TYR A 70 -4.12 -0.09 9.58
CA TYR A 70 -5.16 -0.97 10.12
C TYR A 70 -6.17 -0.28 11.06
N GLY A 71 -5.77 0.83 11.70
CA GLY A 71 -6.55 1.42 12.79
C GLY A 71 -6.59 0.50 14.00
N ARG A 72 -7.73 -0.12 14.27
CA ARG A 72 -7.87 -1.16 15.29
C ARG A 72 -8.01 -2.51 14.62
N ALA A 73 -7.15 -3.45 14.99
CA ALA A 73 -7.16 -4.79 14.41
C ALA A 73 -6.94 -5.89 15.45
N ILE A 74 -7.50 -7.07 15.17
CA ILE A 74 -7.26 -8.32 15.92
C ILE A 74 -6.68 -9.36 14.98
N LEU A 75 -5.63 -10.04 15.45
CA LEU A 75 -5.08 -11.21 14.80
C LEU A 75 -5.47 -12.46 15.58
N VAL A 76 -5.99 -13.46 14.88
CA VAL A 76 -6.32 -14.79 15.43
C VAL A 76 -5.43 -15.82 14.77
N THR A 77 -4.57 -16.45 15.54
CA THR A 77 -3.70 -17.55 15.07
C THR A 77 -4.41 -18.89 15.19
N HIS A 78 -4.49 -19.62 14.08
CA HIS A 78 -5.20 -20.88 13.95
C HIS A 78 -4.26 -22.09 13.93
N PRO A 79 -4.71 -23.29 14.39
CA PRO A 79 -3.88 -24.50 14.42
C PRO A 79 -3.41 -24.98 13.04
N ASN A 80 -4.08 -24.57 11.96
CA ASN A 80 -3.75 -24.94 10.58
C ASN A 80 -2.55 -24.17 9.98
N GLY A 81 -1.88 -23.32 10.76
CA GLY A 81 -0.70 -22.55 10.36
C GLY A 81 -1.01 -21.26 9.59
N TYR A 82 -2.23 -20.75 9.73
CA TYR A 82 -2.63 -19.44 9.23
C TYR A 82 -3.08 -18.53 10.38
N THR A 83 -3.03 -17.24 10.15
CA THR A 83 -3.49 -16.20 11.06
C THR A 83 -4.47 -15.30 10.30
N SER A 84 -5.70 -15.19 10.78
CA SER A 84 -6.66 -14.22 10.27
C SER A 84 -6.48 -12.86 10.95
N CYS A 85 -6.55 -11.76 10.16
CA CYS A 85 -6.45 -10.40 10.67
C CYS A 85 -7.74 -9.65 10.32
N TYR A 86 -8.42 -9.14 11.34
CA TYR A 86 -9.67 -8.37 11.24
C TYR A 86 -9.36 -6.91 11.52
N VAL A 87 -9.64 -6.05 10.56
CA VAL A 87 -9.09 -4.69 10.49
C VAL A 87 -10.22 -3.64 10.46
N HIS A 88 -9.88 -2.39 10.74
CA HIS A 88 -10.78 -1.23 10.79
C HIS A 88 -11.85 -1.31 11.88
N LEU A 89 -11.60 -2.09 12.93
CA LEU A 89 -12.52 -2.34 14.02
C LEU A 89 -12.85 -1.06 14.82
N ASN A 90 -14.02 -1.03 15.45
CA ASN A 90 -14.43 0.04 16.36
C ASN A 90 -14.07 -0.27 17.82
N ARG A 91 -14.40 -1.50 18.27
CA ARG A 91 -14.14 -1.97 19.64
C ARG A 91 -13.71 -3.42 19.66
N PHE A 92 -12.86 -3.74 20.61
CA PHE A 92 -12.54 -5.12 20.97
C PHE A 92 -13.52 -5.64 22.04
N THR A 93 -13.41 -6.92 22.40
CA THR A 93 -14.08 -7.43 23.61
C THR A 93 -13.54 -6.75 24.86
N PRO A 94 -14.30 -6.66 25.96
CA PRO A 94 -13.86 -5.95 27.19
C PRO A 94 -12.50 -6.42 27.71
N GLN A 95 -12.21 -7.72 27.63
CA GLN A 95 -10.93 -8.29 28.10
C GLN A 95 -9.75 -7.79 27.25
N ILE A 96 -9.92 -7.76 25.93
CA ILE A 96 -8.88 -7.28 25.00
C ILE A 96 -8.71 -5.75 25.14
N GLU A 97 -9.83 -5.00 25.28
CA GLU A 97 -9.75 -3.55 25.54
C GLU A 97 -8.96 -3.26 26.81
N ALA A 98 -9.21 -3.99 27.89
CA ALA A 98 -8.50 -3.81 29.16
C ALA A 98 -6.98 -4.09 28.99
N ALA A 99 -6.60 -5.13 28.25
CA ALA A 99 -5.21 -5.44 27.97
C ALA A 99 -4.52 -4.34 27.12
N VAL A 100 -5.20 -3.85 26.08
CA VAL A 100 -4.72 -2.75 25.23
C VAL A 100 -4.57 -1.47 26.05
N HIS A 101 -5.57 -1.07 26.82
CA HIS A 101 -5.51 0.13 27.68
C HIS A 101 -4.39 0.03 28.71
N LYS A 102 -4.24 -1.14 29.37
CA LYS A 102 -3.15 -1.37 30.31
C LYS A 102 -1.79 -1.10 29.64
N TRP A 103 -1.57 -1.64 28.45
CA TRP A 103 -0.33 -1.44 27.70
C TRP A 103 -0.15 0.04 27.34
N GLN A 104 -1.19 0.71 26.79
CA GLN A 104 -1.15 2.12 26.39
C GLN A 104 -0.79 3.05 27.56
N TYR A 105 -1.37 2.82 28.73
CA TYR A 105 -1.07 3.61 29.93
C TYR A 105 0.33 3.32 30.49
N GLN A 106 0.77 2.07 30.49
CA GLN A 106 2.13 1.70 30.91
C GLN A 106 3.21 2.34 30.05
N HIS A 107 2.98 2.42 28.73
CA HIS A 107 3.94 2.98 27.78
C HIS A 107 3.67 4.45 27.42
N GLN A 108 2.57 5.04 27.92
CA GLN A 108 2.12 6.40 27.59
C GLN A 108 2.08 6.65 26.07
N GLN A 109 1.47 5.74 25.32
CA GLN A 109 1.37 5.77 23.86
C GLN A 109 -0.01 5.36 23.41
N PHE A 110 -0.51 6.01 22.34
CA PHE A 110 -1.76 5.61 21.69
C PHE A 110 -1.57 4.36 20.83
N ALA A 111 -0.58 4.39 19.93
CA ALA A 111 -0.31 3.29 19.02
C ALA A 111 0.35 2.11 19.75
N CYS A 112 -0.16 0.91 19.52
CA CYS A 112 0.36 -0.31 20.12
C CYS A 112 0.12 -1.53 19.22
N ASP A 113 0.95 -2.55 19.44
CA ASP A 113 0.77 -3.91 18.95
C ASP A 113 0.98 -4.85 20.14
N VAL A 114 -0.12 -5.16 20.84
CA VAL A 114 -0.08 -5.98 22.06
C VAL A 114 -0.12 -7.44 21.66
N LYS A 115 0.93 -8.18 22.00
CA LYS A 115 1.04 -9.61 21.73
C LYS A 115 0.53 -10.43 22.89
N PHE A 116 -0.19 -11.52 22.57
CA PHE A 116 -0.74 -12.46 23.54
C PHE A 116 -0.14 -13.86 23.33
N ARG A 117 -0.06 -14.62 24.42
CA ARG A 117 0.49 -15.98 24.42
C ARG A 117 -0.57 -16.99 23.93
N PRO A 118 -0.17 -18.12 23.36
CA PRO A 118 -1.08 -19.22 23.10
C PRO A 118 -1.86 -19.60 24.38
N GLY A 119 -3.20 -19.72 24.25
CA GLY A 119 -4.08 -20.06 25.37
C GLY A 119 -4.50 -18.91 26.29
N GLU A 120 -3.95 -17.70 26.13
CA GLU A 120 -4.34 -16.52 26.93
C GLU A 120 -5.76 -16.04 26.58
N PHE A 121 -6.06 -15.94 25.29
CA PHE A 121 -7.39 -15.60 24.77
C PHE A 121 -7.83 -16.62 23.70
N PRO A 122 -8.23 -17.83 24.11
CA PRO A 122 -8.71 -18.83 23.18
C PRO A 122 -10.04 -18.41 22.56
N VAL A 123 -10.23 -18.74 21.27
CA VAL A 123 -11.47 -18.47 20.55
C VAL A 123 -11.93 -19.67 19.77
N LYS A 124 -13.25 -19.84 19.65
CA LYS A 124 -13.89 -20.83 18.80
C LYS A 124 -14.39 -20.21 17.50
N LYS A 125 -14.51 -21.04 16.47
CA LYS A 125 -15.20 -20.65 15.23
C LYS A 125 -16.58 -20.08 15.54
N GLY A 126 -16.91 -18.90 14.98
CA GLY A 126 -18.17 -18.20 15.22
C GLY A 126 -18.24 -17.47 16.57
N GLN A 127 -17.17 -17.47 17.36
CA GLN A 127 -17.14 -16.68 18.60
C GLN A 127 -16.97 -15.20 18.28
N PHE A 128 -17.76 -14.34 18.95
CA PHE A 128 -17.65 -12.89 18.90
C PHE A 128 -16.28 -12.42 19.42
N ILE A 129 -15.58 -11.55 18.63
CA ILE A 129 -14.23 -11.06 18.95
C ILE A 129 -14.14 -9.54 18.95
N ALA A 130 -14.98 -8.84 18.18
CA ALA A 130 -14.93 -7.39 18.06
C ALA A 130 -16.21 -6.81 17.45
N LEU A 131 -16.29 -5.48 17.39
CA LEU A 131 -17.28 -4.72 16.64
C LEU A 131 -16.62 -4.07 15.41
N SER A 132 -17.29 -4.15 14.25
CA SER A 132 -16.86 -3.50 13.01
C SER A 132 -16.79 -1.98 13.15
N GLY A 133 -15.98 -1.34 12.32
CA GLY A 133 -15.77 0.10 12.42
C GLY A 133 -15.36 0.78 11.11
N ASN A 134 -14.66 1.90 11.28
CA ASN A 134 -14.11 2.72 10.20
C ASN A 134 -12.81 3.41 10.68
N THR A 135 -11.97 2.69 11.45
CA THR A 135 -10.71 3.22 12.00
C THR A 135 -9.56 3.06 10.99
N GLY A 136 -8.42 3.69 11.26
CA GLY A 136 -7.24 3.60 10.38
C GLY A 136 -7.42 4.33 9.05
N SER A 137 -6.91 3.73 7.97
CA SER A 137 -6.96 4.27 6.60
C SER A 137 -8.20 3.80 5.82
N SER A 138 -9.36 3.77 6.46
CA SER A 138 -10.64 3.37 5.85
C SER A 138 -11.43 4.57 5.32
N GLN A 139 -12.08 4.42 4.16
CA GLN A 139 -12.93 5.44 3.55
C GLN A 139 -14.40 5.35 3.97
N GLY A 140 -14.84 4.20 4.49
CA GLY A 140 -16.22 3.95 4.93
C GLY A 140 -16.30 2.69 5.81
N PRO A 141 -17.43 2.46 6.54
CA PRO A 141 -17.59 1.28 7.38
C PRO A 141 -17.48 -0.01 6.58
N HIS A 142 -16.55 -0.89 6.97
CA HIS A 142 -16.37 -2.24 6.44
C HIS A 142 -15.46 -3.05 7.36
N ILE A 143 -15.36 -4.34 7.12
CA ILE A 143 -14.35 -5.21 7.71
C ILE A 143 -13.35 -5.57 6.63
N HIS A 144 -12.09 -5.22 6.82
CA HIS A 144 -11.00 -5.75 6.01
C HIS A 144 -10.48 -7.02 6.68
N LEU A 145 -10.53 -8.15 5.95
CA LEU A 145 -10.09 -9.46 6.43
C LEU A 145 -8.88 -9.92 5.63
N GLU A 146 -7.76 -10.17 6.32
CA GLU A 146 -6.56 -10.76 5.73
C GLU A 146 -6.32 -12.19 6.23
N MET A 147 -5.64 -12.99 5.41
CA MET A 147 -5.12 -14.31 5.79
C MET A 147 -3.61 -14.34 5.62
N HIS A 148 -2.90 -14.53 6.73
CA HIS A 148 -1.44 -14.57 6.75
C HIS A 148 -0.96 -16.02 6.96
N LYS A 149 0.11 -16.42 6.27
CA LYS A 149 0.84 -17.61 6.68
C LYS A 149 1.57 -17.32 7.98
N THR A 150 1.26 -18.02 9.06
CA THR A 150 1.78 -17.72 10.41
C THR A 150 3.31 -17.74 10.46
N THR A 151 3.97 -18.57 9.64
CA THR A 151 5.42 -18.79 9.69
C THR A 151 6.24 -17.67 9.02
N ASN A 152 5.68 -16.95 8.02
CA ASN A 152 6.43 -15.96 7.22
C ASN A 152 5.67 -14.65 6.95
N GLY A 153 4.40 -14.54 7.40
CA GLY A 153 3.58 -13.36 7.22
C GLY A 153 3.09 -13.09 5.79
N ASN A 154 3.33 -13.99 4.85
CA ASN A 154 2.82 -13.83 3.49
C ASN A 154 1.29 -13.80 3.49
N LEU A 155 0.74 -12.90 2.67
CA LEU A 155 -0.70 -12.74 2.50
C LEU A 155 -1.25 -13.76 1.50
N TYR A 156 -2.35 -14.39 1.87
CA TYR A 156 -3.09 -15.34 1.05
C TYR A 156 -4.51 -14.85 0.81
N ASP A 157 -5.06 -15.15 -0.35
CA ASP A 157 -6.44 -14.80 -0.69
C ASP A 157 -7.44 -15.43 0.30
N PRO A 158 -8.16 -14.61 1.10
CA PRO A 158 -9.16 -15.10 2.04
C PRO A 158 -10.28 -15.91 1.40
N LEU A 159 -10.60 -15.69 0.12
CA LEU A 159 -11.65 -16.42 -0.60
C LEU A 159 -11.30 -17.91 -0.75
N ASN A 160 -10.03 -18.31 -0.72
CA ASN A 160 -9.67 -19.74 -0.69
C ASN A 160 -10.22 -20.44 0.55
N PHE A 161 -10.39 -19.72 1.66
CA PHE A 161 -10.89 -20.23 2.94
C PHE A 161 -12.41 -20.08 3.07
N LEU A 162 -13.01 -19.16 2.31
CA LEU A 162 -14.41 -18.76 2.42
C LEU A 162 -15.29 -19.22 1.23
N LYS A 163 -14.79 -20.08 0.33
CA LYS A 163 -15.52 -20.58 -0.86
C LYS A 163 -16.89 -21.19 -0.56
N GLY A 164 -17.08 -21.76 0.63
CA GLY A 164 -18.38 -22.29 1.04
C GLY A 164 -19.41 -21.22 1.45
N ILE A 165 -18.94 -20.00 1.73
CA ILE A 165 -19.72 -18.86 2.25
C ILE A 165 -19.98 -17.85 1.14
N VAL A 166 -18.92 -17.46 0.41
CA VAL A 166 -18.99 -16.57 -0.75
C VAL A 166 -19.16 -17.41 -2.00
N LYS A 167 -20.11 -17.04 -2.84
CA LYS A 167 -20.39 -17.72 -4.13
C LYS A 167 -20.43 -16.67 -5.23
N ASP A 168 -19.99 -17.08 -6.41
CA ASP A 168 -20.02 -16.25 -7.60
C ASP A 168 -20.10 -17.12 -8.87
N LYS A 169 -20.84 -16.63 -9.87
CA LYS A 169 -21.01 -17.25 -11.18
C LYS A 169 -20.72 -16.28 -12.32
N THR A 170 -20.35 -15.04 -12.01
CA THR A 170 -20.11 -13.99 -12.99
C THR A 170 -18.68 -14.09 -13.51
N ALA A 171 -18.51 -14.28 -14.80
CA ALA A 171 -17.17 -14.34 -15.40
C ALA A 171 -16.53 -12.94 -15.47
N PRO A 172 -15.19 -12.84 -15.32
CA PRO A 172 -14.46 -11.58 -15.45
C PRO A 172 -14.71 -10.89 -16.81
N ALA A 173 -14.83 -9.57 -16.81
CA ALA A 173 -14.92 -8.75 -18.01
C ALA A 173 -13.52 -8.43 -18.54
N VAL A 174 -13.32 -8.58 -19.87
CA VAL A 174 -12.05 -8.28 -20.56
C VAL A 174 -12.32 -7.22 -21.63
N TYR A 175 -11.73 -6.03 -21.48
CA TYR A 175 -12.07 -4.84 -22.24
C TYR A 175 -11.14 -4.60 -23.43
N SER A 176 -9.82 -4.62 -23.19
CA SER A 176 -8.80 -4.24 -24.17
C SER A 176 -7.44 -4.80 -23.78
N PHE A 177 -6.51 -4.79 -24.73
CA PHE A 177 -5.11 -5.06 -24.45
C PHE A 177 -4.23 -3.87 -24.85
N LYS A 178 -3.03 -3.82 -24.29
CA LYS A 178 -2.00 -2.83 -24.63
C LYS A 178 -0.76 -3.54 -25.11
N SER A 179 -0.21 -3.08 -26.22
CA SER A 179 1.09 -3.55 -26.73
C SER A 179 2.22 -2.76 -26.10
N TYR A 180 3.34 -3.42 -25.86
CA TYR A 180 4.59 -2.85 -25.35
C TYR A 180 5.75 -3.33 -26.23
N PRO A 181 5.95 -2.73 -27.41
CA PRO A 181 7.14 -2.99 -28.20
C PRO A 181 8.39 -2.73 -27.36
N GLN A 182 9.37 -3.64 -27.40
CA GLN A 182 10.58 -3.44 -26.62
C GLN A 182 11.45 -2.37 -27.30
N PRO A 183 11.96 -1.39 -26.56
CA PRO A 183 12.70 -0.25 -27.13
C PRO A 183 13.90 -0.68 -27.98
N GLY A 184 13.92 -0.29 -29.25
CA GLY A 184 14.97 -0.67 -30.21
C GLY A 184 14.96 -2.13 -30.67
N GLU A 185 13.94 -2.93 -30.26
CA GLU A 185 13.85 -4.36 -30.53
C GLU A 185 12.50 -4.81 -31.12
N GLY A 186 11.49 -3.91 -31.17
CA GLY A 186 10.18 -4.29 -31.70
C GLY A 186 9.29 -3.12 -32.10
N VAL A 187 8.32 -3.44 -32.96
CA VAL A 187 7.23 -2.55 -33.41
C VAL A 187 5.90 -3.31 -33.38
N PHE A 188 4.79 -2.60 -33.16
CA PHE A 188 3.43 -3.13 -33.22
C PHE A 188 2.50 -2.11 -33.86
N GLN A 189 1.79 -2.52 -34.95
CA GLN A 189 0.94 -1.62 -35.74
C GLN A 189 1.67 -0.33 -36.12
N HIS A 190 2.85 -0.50 -36.73
CA HIS A 190 3.72 0.58 -37.25
C HIS A 190 4.19 1.58 -36.17
N SER A 191 4.31 1.14 -34.90
CA SER A 191 4.74 2.00 -33.81
C SER A 191 5.67 1.29 -32.86
N SER A 192 6.70 2.00 -32.41
CA SER A 192 7.54 1.62 -31.27
C SER A 192 6.95 2.03 -29.90
N ASP A 193 5.87 2.84 -29.90
CA ASP A 193 5.19 3.26 -28.68
C ASP A 193 4.18 2.23 -28.22
N SER A 194 3.93 2.19 -26.89
CA SER A 194 2.85 1.38 -26.34
C SER A 194 1.48 1.96 -26.70
N ARG A 195 0.56 1.13 -27.21
CA ARG A 195 -0.78 1.53 -27.66
C ARG A 195 -1.83 0.56 -27.19
N ILE A 196 -3.07 1.07 -27.04
CA ILE A 196 -4.26 0.30 -26.60
C ILE A 196 -5.05 -0.14 -27.82
N PHE A 197 -5.52 -1.40 -27.78
CA PHE A 197 -6.34 -2.02 -28.83
C PHE A 197 -7.51 -2.78 -28.20
N THR A 198 -8.63 -2.84 -28.94
CA THR A 198 -9.75 -3.72 -28.64
C THR A 198 -9.57 -5.06 -29.35
N PHE A 199 -10.24 -6.09 -28.87
CA PHE A 199 -10.17 -7.43 -29.48
C PHE A 199 -11.00 -7.57 -30.76
N ASP A 200 -11.89 -6.61 -31.06
CA ASP A 200 -12.84 -6.67 -32.17
C ASP A 200 -12.17 -6.69 -33.54
N LYS A 201 -11.02 -6.04 -33.68
CA LYS A 201 -10.26 -6.03 -34.94
C LYS A 201 -9.71 -7.40 -35.31
N GLY A 202 -9.44 -8.25 -34.32
CA GLY A 202 -8.99 -9.63 -34.49
C GLY A 202 -7.61 -9.83 -35.11
N HIS A 203 -7.13 -8.92 -35.96
CA HIS A 203 -5.87 -9.03 -36.72
C HIS A 203 -4.99 -7.79 -36.53
N PHE A 204 -3.69 -8.03 -36.29
CA PHE A 204 -2.66 -7.01 -36.03
C PHE A 204 -1.38 -7.36 -36.74
N GLN A 205 -0.43 -6.42 -36.82
CA GLN A 205 0.92 -6.61 -37.37
C GLN A 205 1.97 -6.29 -36.33
N ALA A 206 3.08 -7.04 -36.34
CA ALA A 206 4.24 -6.80 -35.47
C ALA A 206 5.52 -7.31 -36.11
N TRP A 207 6.66 -6.69 -35.70
CA TRP A 207 7.98 -7.21 -35.98
C TRP A 207 8.90 -7.04 -34.77
N GLY A 208 9.72 -8.06 -34.49
CA GLY A 208 10.61 -8.07 -33.33
C GLY A 208 9.90 -8.36 -32.00
N LYS A 209 10.43 -7.85 -30.92
CA LYS A 209 10.03 -8.19 -29.54
C LYS A 209 8.90 -7.30 -29.02
N VAL A 210 7.77 -7.89 -28.66
CA VAL A 210 6.60 -7.18 -28.12
C VAL A 210 6.10 -7.87 -26.87
N GLY A 211 5.91 -7.10 -25.81
CA GLY A 211 5.14 -7.49 -24.63
C GLY A 211 3.68 -7.08 -24.77
N PHE A 212 2.80 -7.69 -23.97
CA PHE A 212 1.37 -7.36 -23.92
C PHE A 212 0.94 -7.10 -22.49
N GLY A 213 -0.19 -6.43 -22.33
CA GLY A 213 -0.89 -6.27 -21.06
C GLY A 213 -2.39 -6.21 -21.30
N VAL A 214 -3.18 -6.59 -20.33
CA VAL A 214 -4.63 -6.67 -20.45
C VAL A 214 -5.32 -5.76 -19.43
N ARG A 215 -6.41 -5.11 -19.87
CA ARG A 215 -7.38 -4.47 -19.00
C ARG A 215 -8.55 -5.43 -18.81
N ALA A 216 -8.70 -5.90 -17.59
CA ALA A 216 -9.78 -6.78 -17.17
C ALA A 216 -10.21 -6.42 -15.75
N SER A 217 -11.45 -6.70 -15.41
CA SER A 217 -11.96 -6.65 -14.03
C SER A 217 -12.84 -7.85 -13.76
N ASP A 218 -12.81 -8.30 -12.53
CA ASP A 218 -13.74 -9.29 -12.04
C ASP A 218 -15.00 -8.61 -11.50
N HIS A 219 -16.12 -9.34 -11.47
CA HIS A 219 -17.42 -8.93 -10.97
C HIS A 219 -18.00 -10.06 -10.16
N MET A 220 -18.79 -9.75 -9.15
CA MET A 220 -19.44 -10.78 -8.34
C MET A 220 -20.95 -10.61 -8.34
N ASP A 221 -21.65 -11.72 -8.19
CA ASP A 221 -23.11 -11.75 -8.13
C ASP A 221 -23.63 -10.75 -7.09
N SER A 222 -24.65 -9.96 -7.48
CA SER A 222 -25.32 -9.00 -6.61
C SER A 222 -24.45 -7.85 -6.06
N VAL A 223 -23.29 -7.57 -6.67
CA VAL A 223 -22.39 -6.47 -6.27
C VAL A 223 -21.97 -5.64 -7.47
N TYR A 224 -22.01 -4.30 -7.35
CA TYR A 224 -21.62 -3.38 -8.45
C TYR A 224 -20.12 -3.04 -8.47
N ASN A 225 -19.34 -3.59 -7.54
CA ASN A 225 -17.91 -3.28 -7.45
C ASN A 225 -17.12 -4.00 -8.56
N ASN A 226 -16.09 -3.34 -9.07
CA ASN A 226 -15.08 -3.96 -9.91
C ASN A 226 -13.97 -4.52 -9.01
N PHE A 227 -13.50 -5.72 -9.32
CA PHE A 227 -12.46 -6.41 -8.57
C PHE A 227 -11.24 -6.72 -9.43
N GLY A 228 -10.12 -7.02 -8.80
CA GLY A 228 -8.94 -7.58 -9.47
C GLY A 228 -9.20 -9.01 -9.93
N VAL A 229 -8.67 -9.40 -11.09
CA VAL A 229 -8.77 -10.78 -11.58
C VAL A 229 -7.78 -11.71 -10.87
N ARG A 230 -8.18 -12.95 -10.65
CA ARG A 230 -7.34 -13.95 -9.97
C ARG A 230 -6.26 -14.54 -10.87
N TYR A 231 -6.64 -15.02 -12.05
CA TYR A 231 -5.74 -15.66 -13.00
C TYR A 231 -5.73 -14.93 -14.33
N THR A 232 -4.53 -14.68 -14.84
CA THR A 232 -4.32 -14.20 -16.21
C THR A 232 -3.36 -15.15 -16.90
N GLN A 233 -3.74 -15.66 -18.07
CA GLN A 233 -2.88 -16.50 -18.90
C GLN A 233 -2.84 -15.93 -20.31
N LEU A 234 -1.63 -15.84 -20.89
CA LEU A 234 -1.41 -15.49 -22.30
C LEU A 234 -0.76 -16.66 -22.99
N TYR A 235 -1.37 -17.12 -24.06
CA TYR A 235 -0.87 -18.15 -24.95
C TYR A 235 -0.47 -17.54 -26.30
N CYS A 236 0.55 -18.12 -26.94
CA CYS A 236 0.94 -17.87 -28.33
C CYS A 236 1.09 -19.23 -29.03
N ASP A 237 0.35 -19.47 -30.11
CA ASP A 237 0.31 -20.75 -30.84
C ASP A 237 0.09 -21.97 -29.93
N GLY A 238 -0.83 -21.84 -28.99
CA GLY A 238 -1.18 -22.88 -28.01
C GLY A 238 -0.17 -23.06 -26.87
N LYS A 239 0.99 -22.37 -26.89
CA LYS A 239 1.98 -22.45 -25.80
C LYS A 239 1.75 -21.32 -24.79
N LEU A 240 1.74 -21.65 -23.48
CA LEU A 240 1.66 -20.68 -22.40
C LEU A 240 2.96 -19.83 -22.38
N VAL A 241 2.85 -18.52 -22.59
CA VAL A 241 3.99 -17.58 -22.57
C VAL A 241 4.06 -16.78 -21.27
N PHE A 242 2.93 -16.56 -20.62
CA PHE A 242 2.83 -15.87 -19.34
C PHE A 242 1.62 -16.36 -18.55
N SER A 243 1.77 -16.41 -17.23
CA SER A 243 0.62 -16.53 -16.31
C SER A 243 0.83 -15.78 -15.01
N SER A 244 -0.28 -15.35 -14.40
CA SER A 244 -0.31 -14.86 -13.04
C SER A 244 -1.34 -15.63 -12.21
N ASP A 245 -1.01 -15.87 -10.92
CA ASP A 245 -1.91 -16.40 -9.91
C ASP A 245 -1.85 -15.52 -8.66
N VAL A 246 -2.81 -14.61 -8.53
CA VAL A 246 -2.86 -13.58 -7.47
C VAL A 246 -3.35 -14.20 -6.17
N ASN A 247 -2.50 -14.98 -5.52
CA ASN A 247 -2.85 -15.73 -4.31
C ASN A 247 -1.91 -15.53 -3.12
N ASN A 248 -0.60 -15.61 -3.34
CA ASN A 248 0.40 -15.56 -2.29
C ASN A 248 1.32 -14.36 -2.52
N ILE A 249 1.13 -13.30 -1.74
CA ILE A 249 1.86 -12.05 -1.91
C ILE A 249 2.71 -11.80 -0.66
N PRO A 250 4.05 -11.87 -0.77
CA PRO A 250 4.94 -11.44 0.29
C PRO A 250 4.80 -9.95 0.57
N THR A 251 4.73 -9.56 1.84
CA THR A 251 4.59 -8.15 2.24
C THR A 251 5.75 -7.26 1.72
N SER A 252 6.94 -7.83 1.57
CA SER A 252 8.11 -7.15 0.99
C SER A 252 7.98 -6.82 -0.49
N CYS A 253 7.07 -7.49 -1.22
CA CYS A 253 6.90 -7.34 -2.67
C CYS A 253 5.72 -6.44 -3.07
N HIS A 254 5.00 -5.83 -2.12
CA HIS A 254 3.77 -5.07 -2.41
C HIS A 254 3.96 -3.97 -3.46
N ARG A 255 5.08 -3.22 -3.41
CA ARG A 255 5.35 -2.14 -4.38
C ARG A 255 5.69 -2.64 -5.79
N MET A 256 5.98 -3.92 -5.96
CA MET A 256 6.23 -4.49 -7.29
C MET A 256 4.97 -4.54 -8.17
N VAL A 257 3.78 -4.27 -7.59
CA VAL A 257 2.54 -4.02 -8.35
C VAL A 257 2.71 -2.89 -9.37
N ASN A 258 3.48 -1.85 -9.05
CA ASN A 258 3.74 -0.73 -9.95
C ASN A 258 4.60 -1.12 -11.17
N SER A 259 5.35 -2.22 -11.09
CA SER A 259 6.07 -2.80 -12.23
C SER A 259 5.21 -3.79 -13.02
N TRP A 260 4.39 -4.58 -12.33
CA TRP A 260 3.46 -5.49 -12.99
C TRP A 260 2.33 -4.72 -13.71
N GLY A 261 1.73 -3.73 -13.05
CA GLY A 261 0.80 -2.80 -13.69
C GLY A 261 1.54 -1.74 -14.53
N ASP A 262 0.84 -1.15 -15.49
CA ASP A 262 1.29 0.05 -16.20
C ASP A 262 1.03 1.29 -15.33
N TYR A 263 1.97 1.58 -14.44
CA TYR A 263 1.79 2.60 -13.39
C TYR A 263 1.70 4.03 -13.94
N ASP A 264 2.49 4.35 -14.98
CA ASP A 264 2.45 5.67 -15.62
C ASP A 264 1.10 5.93 -16.28
N HIS A 265 0.57 4.91 -16.98
CA HIS A 265 -0.79 4.96 -17.54
C HIS A 265 -1.85 5.11 -16.45
N PHE A 266 -1.73 4.37 -15.34
CA PHE A 266 -2.65 4.48 -14.21
C PHE A 266 -2.64 5.88 -13.59
N LEU A 267 -1.49 6.51 -13.42
CA LEU A 267 -1.41 7.85 -12.83
C LEU A 267 -2.18 8.89 -13.66
N SER A 268 -2.13 8.76 -14.99
CA SER A 268 -2.78 9.68 -15.92
C SER A 268 -4.27 9.40 -16.14
N THR A 269 -4.69 8.11 -16.13
CA THR A 269 -6.05 7.70 -16.55
C THR A 269 -6.87 7.04 -15.45
N LYS A 270 -6.25 6.61 -14.34
CA LYS A 270 -6.84 5.75 -13.29
C LYS A 270 -7.25 4.35 -13.77
N ILE A 271 -6.72 3.92 -14.91
CA ILE A 271 -6.97 2.60 -15.51
C ILE A 271 -5.72 1.75 -15.41
N TRP A 272 -5.84 0.54 -14.85
CA TRP A 272 -4.78 -0.45 -14.84
C TRP A 272 -4.76 -1.30 -16.12
N PHE A 273 -3.59 -1.45 -16.73
CA PHE A 273 -3.25 -2.54 -17.62
C PHE A 273 -2.25 -3.43 -16.90
N MET A 274 -2.60 -4.69 -16.66
CA MET A 274 -1.68 -5.65 -16.03
C MET A 274 -0.85 -6.29 -17.13
N LYS A 275 0.50 -6.13 -17.03
CA LYS A 275 1.45 -6.64 -18.02
C LYS A 275 1.44 -8.16 -18.01
N SER A 276 1.45 -8.76 -19.19
CA SER A 276 1.60 -10.20 -19.41
C SER A 276 3.04 -10.56 -19.76
N TYR A 277 3.97 -9.86 -19.16
CA TYR A 277 5.41 -10.11 -19.15
C TYR A 277 6.02 -9.60 -17.85
N ILE A 278 7.20 -10.08 -17.51
CA ILE A 278 7.86 -9.79 -16.24
C ILE A 278 9.08 -8.92 -16.48
N GLU A 279 9.13 -7.71 -15.93
CA GLU A 279 10.32 -6.86 -15.96
C GLU A 279 11.47 -7.51 -15.16
N PRO A 280 12.75 -7.38 -15.59
CA PRO A 280 13.86 -8.19 -15.07
C PRO A 280 14.08 -8.10 -13.55
N GLY A 281 13.80 -6.95 -12.94
CA GLY A 281 13.92 -6.74 -11.50
C GLY A 281 12.66 -7.09 -10.70
N ASN A 282 11.55 -7.44 -11.36
CA ASN A 282 10.33 -7.84 -10.67
C ASN A 282 10.40 -9.32 -10.25
N THR A 283 10.34 -9.57 -8.95
CA THR A 283 10.45 -10.90 -8.34
C THR A 283 9.15 -11.35 -7.68
N LEU A 284 8.00 -10.78 -8.06
CA LEU A 284 6.70 -11.22 -7.57
C LEU A 284 6.48 -12.71 -7.82
N PRO A 285 6.26 -13.53 -6.79
CA PRO A 285 6.12 -14.98 -6.94
C PRO A 285 4.80 -15.40 -7.62
N ILE A 286 3.87 -14.47 -7.79
CA ILE A 286 2.59 -14.69 -8.47
C ILE A 286 2.70 -14.63 -10.00
N LEU A 287 3.87 -14.24 -10.55
CA LEU A 287 4.10 -14.08 -11.98
C LEU A 287 4.99 -15.21 -12.50
N HIS A 288 4.56 -15.85 -13.58
CA HIS A 288 5.27 -16.98 -14.18
C HIS A 288 5.41 -16.78 -15.69
N ALA A 289 6.62 -16.98 -16.20
CA ALA A 289 6.92 -16.92 -17.63
C ALA A 289 8.17 -17.77 -17.94
N GLY A 290 8.35 -18.15 -19.22
CA GLY A 290 9.55 -18.83 -19.69
C GLY A 290 10.76 -17.89 -19.80
N ALA A 291 11.81 -18.35 -20.47
CA ALA A 291 13.08 -17.62 -20.62
C ALA A 291 12.93 -16.21 -21.22
N ASN A 292 11.96 -16.01 -22.10
CA ASN A 292 11.66 -14.70 -22.71
C ASN A 292 10.81 -13.79 -21.80
N ARG A 293 10.56 -14.20 -20.56
CA ARG A 293 9.82 -13.43 -19.55
C ARG A 293 8.42 -12.94 -20.01
N GLY A 294 7.75 -13.67 -20.93
CA GLY A 294 6.46 -13.30 -21.52
C GLY A 294 6.54 -12.37 -22.73
N ILE A 295 7.72 -11.96 -23.16
CA ILE A 295 7.93 -11.22 -24.42
C ILE A 295 7.84 -12.18 -25.60
N ILE A 296 7.05 -11.83 -26.60
CA ILE A 296 6.88 -12.59 -27.84
C ILE A 296 7.77 -11.96 -28.92
N ASN A 297 8.53 -12.78 -29.66
CA ASN A 297 9.36 -12.32 -30.77
C ASN A 297 8.70 -12.68 -32.12
N PHE A 298 8.19 -11.66 -32.81
CA PHE A 298 7.54 -11.77 -34.10
C PHE A 298 8.62 -11.64 -35.22
N ASN A 299 9.40 -12.70 -35.45
CA ASN A 299 10.55 -12.70 -36.38
C ASN A 299 10.38 -13.62 -37.60
N GLN A 300 9.15 -14.05 -37.86
CA GLN A 300 8.79 -14.86 -39.04
C GLN A 300 7.55 -14.27 -39.71
N GLN A 301 7.53 -14.28 -41.04
CA GLN A 301 6.38 -13.82 -41.85
C GLN A 301 5.25 -14.86 -41.85
N ARG A 302 4.58 -14.98 -40.72
CA ARG A 302 3.45 -15.88 -40.50
C ARG A 302 2.46 -15.29 -39.51
N ASP A 303 1.30 -15.90 -39.39
CA ASP A 303 0.36 -15.59 -38.35
C ASP A 303 0.77 -16.27 -37.05
N TYR A 304 0.63 -15.50 -35.95
CA TYR A 304 0.76 -15.94 -34.57
C TYR A 304 -0.61 -15.84 -33.91
N HIS A 305 -1.08 -16.93 -33.31
CA HIS A 305 -2.40 -16.99 -32.68
C HIS A 305 -2.26 -16.75 -31.17
N LEU A 306 -2.74 -15.63 -30.68
CA LEU A 306 -2.70 -15.25 -29.28
C LEU A 306 -4.03 -15.46 -28.62
N ARG A 307 -4.01 -15.95 -27.37
CA ARG A 307 -5.19 -16.19 -26.54
C ARG A 307 -4.97 -15.72 -25.14
N TYR A 308 -5.84 -14.85 -24.65
CA TYR A 308 -6.00 -14.56 -23.24
C TYR A 308 -7.05 -15.46 -22.60
N VAL A 309 -6.73 -16.02 -21.43
CA VAL A 309 -7.68 -16.69 -20.54
C VAL A 309 -7.63 -16.00 -19.20
N ILE A 310 -8.73 -15.38 -18.81
CA ILE A 310 -8.88 -14.62 -17.56
C ILE A 310 -9.89 -15.35 -16.68
N LYS A 311 -9.51 -15.63 -15.42
CA LYS A 311 -10.36 -16.37 -14.47
C LYS A 311 -10.43 -15.69 -13.12
N ASP A 312 -11.57 -15.87 -12.45
CA ASP A 312 -11.75 -15.55 -11.04
C ASP A 312 -11.29 -16.69 -10.11
N VAL A 313 -11.51 -16.53 -8.80
CA VAL A 313 -11.21 -17.53 -7.76
C VAL A 313 -12.18 -18.71 -7.78
N PHE A 314 -13.38 -18.57 -8.35
CA PHE A 314 -14.43 -19.58 -8.41
C PHE A 314 -14.34 -20.44 -9.67
N GLY A 315 -13.53 -20.02 -10.66
CA GLY A 315 -13.30 -20.74 -11.91
C GLY A 315 -14.10 -20.21 -13.10
N ASN A 316 -14.90 -19.15 -12.90
CA ASN A 316 -15.56 -18.48 -14.03
C ASN A 316 -14.49 -17.85 -14.92
N GLN A 317 -14.64 -17.91 -16.25
CA GLN A 317 -13.59 -17.49 -17.18
C GLN A 317 -14.11 -16.77 -18.39
N THR A 318 -13.28 -15.87 -18.92
CA THR A 318 -13.47 -15.20 -20.22
C THR A 318 -12.22 -15.45 -21.07
N ILE A 319 -12.45 -15.77 -22.35
CA ILE A 319 -11.40 -16.02 -23.35
C ILE A 319 -11.49 -14.93 -24.42
N LYS A 320 -10.32 -14.42 -24.83
CA LYS A 320 -10.18 -13.48 -25.96
C LYS A 320 -9.05 -13.95 -26.88
N ASP A 321 -9.39 -14.14 -28.14
CA ASP A 321 -8.45 -14.53 -29.20
C ASP A 321 -8.14 -13.34 -30.11
N PHE A 322 -6.91 -13.28 -30.61
CA PHE A 322 -6.50 -12.35 -31.67
C PHE A 322 -5.28 -12.90 -32.40
N THR A 323 -5.10 -12.46 -33.64
CA THR A 323 -4.01 -12.89 -34.52
C THR A 323 -3.05 -11.73 -34.75
N VAL A 324 -1.75 -12.01 -34.68
CA VAL A 324 -0.69 -11.06 -35.02
C VAL A 324 0.11 -11.61 -36.19
N ARG A 325 0.08 -10.91 -37.32
CA ARG A 325 0.93 -11.20 -38.47
C ARG A 325 2.33 -10.68 -38.21
N GLY A 326 3.35 -11.56 -38.29
CA GLY A 326 4.74 -11.16 -38.35
C GLY A 326 5.02 -10.54 -39.71
N GLU A 327 5.28 -9.24 -39.76
CA GLU A 327 5.55 -8.49 -41.01
C GLU A 327 6.84 -7.70 -40.82
N PRO A 328 7.90 -7.97 -41.63
CA PRO A 328 9.16 -7.27 -41.52
C PRO A 328 9.02 -5.75 -41.63
N GLU A 329 9.49 -5.06 -40.61
CA GLU A 329 9.41 -3.61 -40.50
C GLU A 329 10.69 -3.08 -39.83
N ALA A 330 11.11 -1.86 -40.23
CA ALA A 330 12.25 -1.19 -39.62
C ALA A 330 11.96 -0.86 -38.16
N ILE A 331 12.83 -1.30 -37.26
CA ILE A 331 12.71 -0.99 -35.82
C ILE A 331 13.51 0.29 -35.55
N PRO A 332 12.87 1.34 -35.01
CA PRO A 332 13.53 2.60 -34.69
C PRO A 332 14.66 2.44 -33.65
N ILE A 333 15.78 3.08 -33.87
CA ILE A 333 16.87 3.14 -32.90
C ILE A 333 16.44 4.05 -31.74
N VAL A 334 16.69 3.62 -30.52
CA VAL A 334 16.42 4.44 -29.31
C VAL A 334 17.58 5.43 -29.11
N HIS A 335 17.28 6.71 -29.23
CA HIS A 335 18.21 7.78 -28.86
C HIS A 335 17.91 8.21 -27.43
N LEU A 336 18.92 8.14 -26.56
CA LEU A 336 18.79 8.67 -25.20
C LEU A 336 18.92 10.19 -25.25
N PRO A 337 18.11 10.93 -24.48
CA PRO A 337 18.29 12.38 -24.34
C PRO A 337 19.68 12.71 -23.78
N ASP A 338 20.23 13.84 -24.18
CA ASP A 338 21.50 14.35 -23.64
C ASP A 338 21.41 14.55 -22.12
N GLY A 339 22.53 14.38 -21.44
CA GLY A 339 22.61 14.54 -19.98
C GLY A 339 21.95 13.43 -19.17
N THR A 340 21.68 12.27 -19.79
CA THR A 340 21.17 11.10 -19.07
C THR A 340 22.29 10.25 -18.48
N SER A 341 22.01 9.64 -17.32
CA SER A 341 22.88 8.66 -16.65
C SER A 341 22.20 7.30 -16.62
N PRO A 342 22.89 6.19 -16.92
CA PRO A 342 22.27 4.87 -16.92
C PRO A 342 21.93 4.40 -15.51
N LEU A 343 20.80 3.70 -15.38
CA LEU A 343 20.36 2.99 -14.19
C LEU A 343 20.30 1.49 -14.45
N TYR A 344 20.76 0.70 -13.49
CA TYR A 344 20.84 -0.75 -13.60
C TYR A 344 20.09 -1.42 -12.45
N TYR A 345 19.12 -2.29 -12.75
CA TYR A 345 18.37 -3.03 -11.74
C TYR A 345 19.24 -4.05 -10.97
N ALA A 346 20.30 -4.56 -11.60
CA ALA A 346 21.12 -5.67 -11.09
C ALA A 346 22.33 -5.23 -10.26
N LYS A 347 22.56 -3.92 -10.08
CA LYS A 347 23.67 -3.38 -9.27
C LYS A 347 23.26 -2.09 -8.56
N ASP A 348 24.08 -1.66 -7.60
CA ASP A 348 23.91 -0.36 -6.95
C ASP A 348 24.16 0.77 -7.95
N ASN A 349 23.37 1.83 -7.83
CA ASN A 349 23.49 3.02 -8.65
C ASN A 349 23.80 4.22 -7.75
N ASN A 350 24.92 4.85 -8.00
CA ASN A 350 25.35 6.08 -7.35
C ASN A 350 25.40 7.20 -8.38
N PHE A 351 24.75 8.30 -8.05
CA PHE A 351 24.71 9.49 -8.90
C PHE A 351 25.04 10.72 -8.05
N GLU A 352 25.84 11.61 -8.57
CA GLU A 352 26.13 12.91 -7.95
C GLU A 352 26.25 13.98 -9.03
N ALA A 353 25.50 15.05 -8.89
CA ALA A 353 25.58 16.26 -9.71
C ALA A 353 24.92 17.44 -9.00
N GLU A 354 25.45 18.65 -9.24
CA GLU A 354 24.79 19.92 -8.91
C GLU A 354 24.23 20.04 -7.48
N GLY A 355 24.92 19.46 -6.48
CA GLY A 355 24.50 19.55 -5.09
C GLY A 355 23.45 18.51 -4.68
N VAL A 356 23.24 17.48 -5.47
CA VAL A 356 22.39 16.34 -5.12
C VAL A 356 23.11 15.01 -5.34
N ARG A 357 22.88 14.05 -4.45
CA ARG A 357 23.37 12.66 -4.52
C ARG A 357 22.22 11.70 -4.42
N LEU A 358 22.27 10.63 -5.21
CA LEU A 358 21.40 9.47 -5.08
C LEU A 358 22.21 8.22 -4.80
N ASN A 359 21.69 7.38 -3.91
CA ASN A 359 22.13 6.01 -3.74
C ASN A 359 20.91 5.09 -3.87
N ILE A 360 20.81 4.36 -5.00
CA ILE A 360 19.74 3.42 -5.29
C ILE A 360 20.33 2.03 -5.25
N GLN A 361 20.02 1.28 -4.20
CA GLN A 361 20.55 -0.07 -4.00
C GLN A 361 20.03 -1.03 -5.08
N LYS A 362 20.81 -2.06 -5.35
CA LYS A 362 20.42 -3.21 -6.16
C LYS A 362 19.06 -3.76 -5.74
N GLY A 363 18.23 -4.11 -6.75
CA GLY A 363 16.91 -4.70 -6.53
C GLY A 363 15.78 -3.70 -6.23
N LEU A 364 16.05 -2.39 -6.26
CA LEU A 364 15.02 -1.37 -6.12
C LEU A 364 14.37 -0.96 -7.45
N LEU A 365 14.96 -1.32 -8.58
CA LEU A 365 14.49 -0.98 -9.92
C LEU A 365 13.86 -2.20 -10.62
N ALA A 366 12.79 -1.97 -11.36
CA ALA A 366 12.10 -3.01 -12.13
C ALA A 366 12.91 -3.47 -13.35
N LYS A 367 13.65 -2.56 -13.97
CA LYS A 367 14.45 -2.79 -15.18
C LYS A 367 15.60 -1.79 -15.26
N ASN A 368 16.47 -1.97 -16.24
CA ASN A 368 17.41 -0.92 -16.60
C ASN A 368 16.67 0.29 -17.16
N GLY A 369 17.24 1.45 -16.98
CA GLY A 369 16.69 2.72 -17.44
C GLY A 369 17.75 3.80 -17.45
N TRP A 370 17.32 5.03 -17.42
CA TRP A 370 18.21 6.19 -17.32
C TRP A 370 17.59 7.25 -16.43
N LEU A 371 18.43 8.01 -15.82
CA LEU A 371 18.14 9.14 -14.98
C LEU A 371 18.42 10.42 -15.77
N GLN A 372 17.51 11.37 -15.73
CA GLN A 372 17.66 12.71 -16.26
C GLN A 372 17.45 13.72 -15.14
N LEU A 373 18.52 14.37 -14.72
CA LEU A 373 18.42 15.40 -13.70
C LEU A 373 17.62 16.61 -14.23
N ARG A 374 16.64 17.00 -13.47
CA ARG A 374 15.74 18.13 -13.76
C ARG A 374 15.64 19.03 -12.55
N HIS A 375 15.58 20.34 -12.80
CA HIS A 375 15.52 21.36 -11.76
C HIS A 375 14.18 22.08 -11.79
N GLY A 376 13.76 22.55 -10.63
CA GLY A 376 12.62 23.43 -10.46
C GLY A 376 12.86 24.42 -9.32
N ASN A 377 12.12 25.51 -9.36
CA ASN A 377 12.14 26.49 -8.28
C ASN A 377 11.39 25.95 -7.06
N THR A 378 11.79 26.42 -5.90
CA THR A 378 11.11 26.17 -4.62
C THR A 378 11.01 27.49 -3.88
N SER A 379 10.03 27.63 -3.00
CA SER A 379 9.95 28.74 -2.05
C SER A 379 11.09 28.71 -1.01
N SER A 380 11.80 27.59 -0.91
CA SER A 380 12.97 27.45 -0.05
C SER A 380 14.21 28.04 -0.74
N THR A 381 14.92 28.90 -0.05
CA THR A 381 16.23 29.42 -0.49
C THR A 381 17.38 28.45 -0.20
N LEU A 382 17.08 27.29 0.39
CA LEU A 382 18.09 26.34 0.90
C LEU A 382 18.60 25.36 -0.15
N SER A 383 17.84 25.11 -1.21
CA SER A 383 18.23 24.30 -2.36
C SER A 383 17.28 24.51 -3.53
N MET A 384 17.68 24.05 -4.72
CA MET A 384 16.76 23.82 -5.83
C MET A 384 15.88 22.61 -5.54
N ALA A 385 14.77 22.45 -6.28
CA ALA A 385 14.01 21.22 -6.33
C ALA A 385 14.59 20.31 -7.42
N TYR A 386 14.85 19.04 -7.10
CA TYR A 386 15.46 18.05 -7.99
C TYR A 386 14.44 16.95 -8.31
N SER A 387 14.36 16.57 -9.57
CA SER A 387 13.61 15.41 -10.08
C SER A 387 14.50 14.65 -11.07
N PHE A 388 14.31 13.34 -11.19
CA PHE A 388 15.26 12.46 -11.89
C PHE A 388 14.63 11.69 -13.06
N SER A 389 13.32 11.89 -13.29
CA SER A 389 12.60 11.30 -14.41
C SER A 389 11.43 12.21 -14.81
N LYS A 390 11.06 12.21 -16.10
CA LYS A 390 9.83 12.86 -16.58
C LYS A 390 8.61 11.99 -16.34
N ALA A 391 8.71 10.70 -16.65
CA ALA A 391 7.67 9.71 -16.42
C ALA A 391 7.79 9.12 -15.00
N ALA A 392 6.69 8.58 -14.46
CA ALA A 392 6.70 7.89 -13.19
C ALA A 392 7.69 6.71 -13.20
N TYR A 393 8.56 6.69 -12.22
CA TYR A 393 9.53 5.60 -12.05
C TYR A 393 9.59 5.22 -10.55
N PRO A 394 8.64 4.40 -10.10
CA PRO A 394 8.54 4.00 -8.70
C PRO A 394 9.62 2.99 -8.33
N LEU A 395 10.24 3.19 -7.17
CA LEU A 395 11.16 2.25 -6.58
C LEU A 395 10.41 1.22 -5.72
N PHE A 396 10.93 0.01 -5.63
CA PHE A 396 10.32 -1.06 -4.84
C PHE A 396 10.45 -0.82 -3.33
N ASN A 397 11.46 -0.07 -2.90
CA ASN A 397 11.62 0.39 -1.53
C ASN A 397 12.30 1.76 -1.53
N TYR A 398 12.66 2.26 -0.36
CA TYR A 398 13.36 3.53 -0.23
C TYR A 398 14.81 3.45 -0.74
N ALA A 399 15.17 4.43 -1.58
CA ALA A 399 16.53 4.83 -1.87
C ALA A 399 16.92 6.03 -0.99
N GLN A 400 18.19 6.39 -0.98
CA GLN A 400 18.70 7.58 -0.30
C GLN A 400 18.86 8.73 -1.29
N ILE A 401 18.47 9.92 -0.85
CA ILE A 401 18.76 11.18 -1.51
C ILE A 401 19.47 12.10 -0.52
N SER A 402 20.57 12.70 -0.94
CA SER A 402 21.29 13.72 -0.16
C SER A 402 21.35 15.01 -0.96
N ILE A 403 21.01 16.12 -0.30
CA ILE A 403 20.99 17.44 -0.93
C ILE A 403 21.91 18.36 -0.14
N LYS A 404 22.76 19.10 -0.85
CA LYS A 404 23.67 20.07 -0.28
C LYS A 404 22.97 21.43 -0.12
N PRO A 405 22.94 22.02 1.07
CA PRO A 405 22.35 23.35 1.24
C PRO A 405 23.17 24.45 0.53
N THR A 406 22.48 25.45 0.00
CA THR A 406 23.04 26.62 -0.70
C THR A 406 23.02 27.85 0.18
N GLY A 407 23.24 27.87 1.39
CA GLY A 407 23.21 29.05 2.25
C GLY A 407 23.75 28.77 3.64
N MET A 408 23.78 29.83 4.46
CA MET A 408 24.20 29.74 5.85
C MET A 408 23.13 28.98 6.66
N ILE A 409 23.54 27.93 7.38
CA ILE A 409 22.66 27.09 8.19
C ILE A 409 22.89 27.45 9.65
N HIS A 410 21.86 27.99 10.31
CA HIS A 410 21.94 28.30 11.74
C HIS A 410 21.78 27.05 12.61
N ASN A 411 20.86 26.16 12.26
CA ASN A 411 20.59 24.93 13.03
C ASN A 411 20.38 23.72 12.11
N PRO A 412 21.43 22.94 11.81
CA PRO A 412 21.35 21.81 10.90
C PRO A 412 20.33 20.73 11.31
N LYS A 413 20.00 20.63 12.61
CA LYS A 413 19.02 19.64 13.10
C LYS A 413 17.59 19.93 12.64
N LYS A 414 17.31 21.16 12.18
CA LYS A 414 15.99 21.59 11.70
C LYS A 414 15.81 21.38 10.20
N LEU A 415 16.88 21.04 9.48
CA LEU A 415 16.82 20.73 8.05
C LEU A 415 16.23 19.36 7.81
N TYR A 416 15.47 19.23 6.73
CA TYR A 416 14.97 17.96 6.24
C TYR A 416 14.81 17.97 4.72
N VAL A 417 14.74 16.77 4.13
CA VAL A 417 14.35 16.58 2.73
C VAL A 417 12.82 16.56 2.66
N ALA A 418 12.27 17.43 1.84
CA ALA A 418 10.85 17.50 1.52
C ALA A 418 10.60 16.97 0.10
N MET A 419 9.42 16.44 -0.16
CA MET A 419 9.01 15.89 -1.46
C MET A 419 7.66 16.46 -1.88
N ARG A 420 7.54 16.82 -3.17
CA ARG A 420 6.30 17.16 -3.87
C ARG A 420 6.11 16.25 -5.07
N ASN A 421 4.86 16.11 -5.52
CA ASN A 421 4.55 15.24 -6.67
C ASN A 421 5.04 15.79 -8.02
N SER A 422 5.43 17.07 -8.09
CA SER A 422 5.91 17.69 -9.33
C SER A 422 6.86 18.85 -9.03
N LEU A 423 7.71 19.20 -10.02
CA LEU A 423 8.60 20.36 -9.93
C LEU A 423 7.85 21.71 -9.84
N ASN A 424 6.65 21.79 -10.41
CA ASN A 424 5.90 23.04 -10.59
C ASN A 424 4.74 23.23 -9.61
N ALA A 425 4.56 22.35 -8.62
CA ALA A 425 3.41 22.41 -7.75
C ALA A 425 3.68 23.22 -6.48
N ASP A 426 2.78 24.13 -6.15
CA ASP A 426 2.62 24.70 -4.81
C ASP A 426 1.94 23.72 -3.84
N ALA A 427 1.87 22.44 -4.23
CA ALA A 427 1.27 21.39 -3.44
C ALA A 427 2.01 21.20 -2.11
N PRO A 428 1.29 20.79 -1.05
CA PRO A 428 1.89 20.50 0.24
C PRO A 428 3.05 19.52 0.12
N ALA A 429 4.16 19.83 0.78
CA ALA A 429 5.33 18.98 0.79
C ALA A 429 5.19 17.89 1.87
N SER A 430 5.73 16.71 1.58
CA SER A 430 5.81 15.59 2.53
C SER A 430 7.21 15.49 3.10
N TYR A 431 7.32 15.17 4.39
CA TYR A 431 8.57 14.91 5.09
C TYR A 431 9.21 13.60 4.63
N CYS A 432 10.47 13.64 4.22
CA CYS A 432 11.24 12.50 3.73
C CYS A 432 12.45 12.14 4.61
N GLY A 433 12.48 12.62 5.85
CA GLY A 433 13.63 12.46 6.74
C GLY A 433 14.63 13.60 6.59
N GLY A 434 15.60 13.66 7.50
CA GLY A 434 16.64 14.70 7.47
C GLY A 434 17.74 14.39 8.47
N THR A 435 18.88 13.87 7.99
CA THR A 435 20.10 13.73 8.77
C THR A 435 21.18 14.61 8.14
N TYR A 436 21.65 15.60 8.87
CA TYR A 436 22.74 16.46 8.41
C TYR A 436 24.09 15.86 8.82
N ALA A 437 24.94 15.64 7.84
CA ALA A 437 26.33 15.19 8.06
C ALA A 437 27.23 15.67 6.90
N ASN A 438 28.42 16.13 7.21
CA ASN A 438 29.47 16.49 6.24
C ASN A 438 28.98 17.45 5.13
N GLY A 439 28.13 18.41 5.48
CA GLY A 439 27.59 19.39 4.53
C GLY A 439 26.41 18.92 3.69
N TRP A 440 25.85 17.73 3.96
CA TRP A 440 24.72 17.15 3.25
C TRP A 440 23.56 16.85 4.18
N VAL A 441 22.34 16.99 3.66
CA VAL A 441 21.11 16.53 4.32
C VAL A 441 20.61 15.31 3.60
N THR A 442 20.56 14.18 4.28
CA THR A 442 20.14 12.89 3.72
C THR A 442 18.73 12.54 4.15
N GLY A 443 17.88 12.23 3.18
CA GLY A 443 16.51 11.74 3.34
C GLY A 443 16.26 10.47 2.51
N ARG A 444 14.98 10.09 2.43
CA ARG A 444 14.53 8.88 1.71
C ARG A 444 13.67 9.25 0.51
N MET A 445 13.80 8.49 -0.59
CA MET A 445 12.99 8.66 -1.78
C MET A 445 12.43 7.32 -2.26
N ARG A 446 11.27 7.36 -2.94
CA ARG A 446 10.61 6.17 -3.54
C ARG A 446 10.14 6.40 -4.97
N GLU A 447 10.30 7.60 -5.52
CA GLU A 447 9.82 7.95 -6.86
C GLU A 447 10.79 8.91 -7.52
N LEU A 448 11.30 8.55 -8.71
CA LEU A 448 12.27 9.39 -9.43
C LEU A 448 11.64 10.64 -10.06
N ALA A 449 10.34 10.60 -10.39
CA ALA A 449 9.64 11.73 -11.01
C ALA A 449 9.17 12.79 -10.00
N SER A 450 9.18 12.48 -8.71
CA SER A 450 8.86 13.46 -7.66
C SER A 450 9.95 14.52 -7.51
N ALA A 451 9.58 15.68 -7.01
CA ALA A 451 10.50 16.77 -6.73
C ALA A 451 10.97 16.74 -5.27
N TYR A 452 12.28 16.75 -5.05
CA TYR A 452 12.92 16.73 -3.73
C TYR A 452 13.71 18.02 -3.50
N PHE A 453 13.60 18.59 -2.31
CA PHE A 453 14.28 19.85 -1.95
C PHE A 453 14.51 19.92 -0.45
N LEU A 454 15.34 20.85 0.00
CA LEU A 454 15.54 21.12 1.43
C LEU A 454 14.46 22.05 1.96
N ALA A 455 13.94 21.71 3.11
CA ALA A 455 13.09 22.54 3.91
C ALA A 455 13.65 22.66 5.34
N TYR A 456 13.16 23.67 6.06
CA TYR A 456 13.62 24.03 7.39
C TYR A 456 12.40 24.21 8.29
N ASP A 457 12.45 23.62 9.48
CA ASP A 457 11.33 23.67 10.42
C ASP A 457 11.80 23.94 11.85
N GLU A 458 11.59 25.16 12.30
CA GLU A 458 11.74 25.62 13.69
C GLU A 458 10.40 25.95 14.35
N THR A 459 9.28 25.75 13.62
CA THR A 459 7.96 26.13 14.10
C THR A 459 7.33 24.98 14.90
N PRO A 460 7.07 25.17 16.19
CA PRO A 460 6.41 24.12 16.96
C PRO A 460 4.99 23.83 16.47
N PRO A 461 4.46 22.61 16.70
CA PRO A 461 3.07 22.28 16.44
C PRO A 461 2.10 23.27 17.09
N THR A 462 0.91 23.39 16.51
CA THR A 462 -0.17 24.20 17.05
C THR A 462 -1.17 23.33 17.80
N ILE A 463 -1.53 23.73 19.02
CA ILE A 463 -2.56 23.09 19.84
C ILE A 463 -3.70 24.08 20.04
N THR A 464 -4.87 23.78 19.48
CA THR A 464 -6.08 24.61 19.60
C THR A 464 -7.14 23.87 20.41
N GLN A 465 -7.55 24.47 21.53
CA GLN A 465 -8.65 23.97 22.33
C GLN A 465 -9.96 24.02 21.53
N GLN A 466 -10.73 22.96 21.59
CA GLN A 466 -12.09 22.90 21.04
C GLN A 466 -13.15 22.74 22.14
N ASN A 467 -12.92 21.83 23.08
CA ASN A 467 -13.85 21.57 24.18
C ASN A 467 -13.10 21.18 25.47
N LEU A 468 -13.47 21.76 26.60
CA LEU A 468 -12.93 21.45 27.94
C LEU A 468 -13.90 20.66 28.83
N ASN A 469 -15.06 20.21 28.33
CA ASN A 469 -15.93 19.35 29.10
C ASN A 469 -15.20 18.03 29.46
N PRO A 470 -15.08 17.64 30.74
CA PRO A 470 -14.38 16.43 31.15
C PRO A 470 -14.90 15.14 30.49
N ARG A 471 -16.18 15.08 30.10
CA ARG A 471 -16.74 13.94 29.34
C ARG A 471 -16.44 13.99 27.85
N ASN A 472 -15.93 15.10 27.34
CA ASN A 472 -15.63 15.29 25.93
C ASN A 472 -14.53 16.35 25.72
N LEU A 473 -13.35 16.14 26.34
CA LEU A 473 -12.20 16.98 26.07
C LEU A 473 -11.83 16.85 24.59
N SER A 474 -11.60 17.96 23.89
CA SER A 474 -11.11 17.89 22.53
C SER A 474 -10.19 19.04 22.14
N PHE A 475 -9.17 18.70 21.33
CA PHE A 475 -8.12 19.60 20.88
C PHE A 475 -7.80 19.32 19.42
N LYS A 476 -7.59 20.37 18.61
CA LYS A 476 -6.99 20.22 17.30
C LYS A 476 -5.48 20.39 17.45
N ILE A 477 -4.70 19.40 16.96
CA ILE A 477 -3.22 19.42 16.98
C ILE A 477 -2.75 19.27 15.56
N THR A 478 -2.05 20.29 15.05
CA THR A 478 -1.54 20.32 13.68
C THR A 478 -0.10 20.80 13.65
N ASP A 479 0.59 20.43 12.59
CA ASP A 479 1.90 20.93 12.24
C ASP A 479 1.97 21.19 10.74
N THR A 480 2.48 22.36 10.35
CA THR A 480 2.55 22.80 8.95
C THR A 480 3.93 22.60 8.32
N GLY A 481 4.93 22.27 9.14
CA GLY A 481 6.31 22.04 8.72
C GLY A 481 6.62 20.59 8.44
N SER A 482 7.39 19.97 9.32
CA SER A 482 7.83 18.57 9.19
C SER A 482 6.76 17.54 9.52
N GLY A 483 5.63 17.97 10.07
CA GLY A 483 4.51 17.13 10.49
C GLY A 483 4.64 16.62 11.92
N LEU A 484 3.51 16.31 12.54
CA LEU A 484 3.42 15.86 13.93
C LEU A 484 4.09 14.48 14.10
N GLN A 485 5.09 14.41 14.97
CA GLN A 485 5.75 13.16 15.37
C GLN A 485 4.98 12.45 16.50
N GLY A 486 4.51 13.23 17.50
CA GLY A 486 3.83 12.66 18.65
C GLY A 486 3.21 13.70 19.57
N TYR A 487 2.43 13.19 20.53
CA TYR A 487 1.78 13.99 21.56
C TYR A 487 1.66 13.20 22.86
N LYS A 488 1.55 13.92 24.00
CA LYS A 488 1.22 13.37 25.31
C LYS A 488 0.31 14.34 26.06
N ALA A 489 -0.57 13.81 26.89
CA ALA A 489 -1.43 14.62 27.73
C ALA A 489 -1.42 14.12 29.19
N TYR A 490 -1.53 15.07 30.13
CA TYR A 490 -1.48 14.79 31.56
C TYR A 490 -2.50 15.64 32.29
N LEU A 491 -3.11 15.07 33.33
CA LEU A 491 -3.95 15.79 34.28
C LEU A 491 -3.30 15.70 35.68
N ASP A 492 -2.83 16.84 36.22
CA ASP A 492 -1.97 16.93 37.42
C ASP A 492 -0.80 15.93 37.40
N GLY A 493 -0.12 15.83 36.24
CA GLY A 493 1.00 14.92 36.06
C GLY A 493 0.64 13.45 35.76
N GLN A 494 -0.62 13.05 35.91
CA GLN A 494 -1.08 11.71 35.55
C GLN A 494 -1.39 11.63 34.05
N PHE A 495 -0.81 10.66 33.34
CA PHE A 495 -1.07 10.48 31.92
C PHE A 495 -2.55 10.21 31.63
N ILE A 496 -3.09 10.90 30.63
CA ILE A 496 -4.41 10.64 30.03
C ILE A 496 -4.25 10.35 28.54
N LEU A 497 -4.99 9.33 28.07
CA LEU A 497 -4.91 8.91 26.67
C LEU A 497 -5.85 9.77 25.82
N LEU A 498 -5.26 10.63 24.96
CA LEU A 498 -6.03 11.26 23.89
C LEU A 498 -6.17 10.29 22.70
N GLN A 499 -7.40 10.11 22.24
CA GLN A 499 -7.75 9.33 21.07
C GLN A 499 -8.07 10.26 19.90
N PHE A 500 -8.24 9.72 18.70
CA PHE A 500 -8.74 10.48 17.55
C PHE A 500 -9.75 9.64 16.76
N GLY A 501 -10.70 10.34 16.14
CA GLY A 501 -11.73 9.74 15.32
C GLY A 501 -11.39 9.79 13.83
N LYS A 502 -12.39 10.00 13.02
CA LYS A 502 -12.27 10.13 11.56
C LYS A 502 -11.38 11.32 11.17
N ASN A 503 -11.55 12.46 11.81
CA ASN A 503 -10.63 13.59 11.66
C ASN A 503 -9.36 13.33 12.49
N LYS A 504 -8.26 13.07 11.79
CA LYS A 504 -6.97 12.70 12.40
C LYS A 504 -6.22 13.87 13.05
N GLU A 505 -6.70 15.10 12.90
CA GLU A 505 -6.16 16.29 13.56
C GLU A 505 -6.88 16.62 14.88
N VAL A 506 -8.06 16.03 15.11
CA VAL A 506 -8.85 16.26 16.32
C VAL A 506 -8.66 15.11 17.29
N PHE A 507 -8.15 15.45 18.45
CA PHE A 507 -7.86 14.54 19.55
C PHE A 507 -8.88 14.76 20.66
N PHE A 508 -9.40 13.68 21.23
CA PHE A 508 -10.42 13.73 22.28
C PHE A 508 -10.16 12.74 23.41
N CYS A 509 -10.74 13.03 24.56
CA CYS A 509 -10.70 12.16 25.72
C CYS A 509 -11.97 12.35 26.56
N ASN A 510 -12.58 11.25 26.97
CA ASN A 510 -13.53 11.24 28.08
C ASN A 510 -12.76 10.88 29.36
N LEU A 511 -12.66 11.79 30.32
CA LEU A 511 -11.91 11.54 31.56
C LEU A 511 -12.50 10.41 32.39
N ALA A 512 -13.78 10.10 32.24
CA ALA A 512 -14.39 8.96 32.93
C ALA A 512 -13.82 7.61 32.50
N ASP A 513 -13.27 7.55 31.27
CA ASP A 513 -12.62 6.35 30.70
C ASP A 513 -11.11 6.27 31.06
N THR A 514 -10.62 7.18 31.90
CA THR A 514 -9.23 7.23 32.34
C THR A 514 -9.06 6.74 33.79
N PRO A 515 -7.83 6.38 34.21
CA PRO A 515 -7.57 6.05 35.62
C PRO A 515 -7.71 7.25 36.59
N VAL A 516 -7.81 8.47 36.07
CA VAL A 516 -7.85 9.68 36.86
C VAL A 516 -9.22 9.83 37.52
N ARG A 517 -9.26 9.96 38.84
CA ARG A 517 -10.52 10.09 39.62
C ARG A 517 -10.98 11.54 39.69
N PRO A 518 -12.30 11.81 39.58
CA PRO A 518 -12.85 13.14 39.78
C PRO A 518 -12.67 13.61 41.22
N THR A 519 -12.35 14.89 41.41
CA THR A 519 -12.18 15.51 42.74
C THR A 519 -13.12 16.67 42.95
N GLY A 520 -13.84 17.12 41.92
CA GLY A 520 -14.65 18.32 41.94
C GLY A 520 -13.86 19.64 41.97
N LYS A 521 -12.53 19.58 41.98
CA LYS A 521 -11.62 20.73 42.04
C LYS A 521 -11.06 21.08 40.68
N GLU A 522 -10.49 22.28 40.55
CA GLU A 522 -9.65 22.65 39.39
C GLU A 522 -8.38 21.81 39.36
N ARG A 523 -8.07 21.32 38.21
CA ARG A 523 -6.89 20.47 37.91
C ARG A 523 -6.15 21.00 36.69
N MET A 524 -4.84 20.84 36.69
CA MET A 524 -3.98 21.29 35.60
C MET A 524 -3.92 20.25 34.47
N LEU A 525 -4.51 20.59 33.32
CA LEU A 525 -4.33 19.84 32.08
C LEU A 525 -3.12 20.35 31.32
N LYS A 526 -2.18 19.45 31.02
CA LYS A 526 -1.01 19.72 30.20
C LYS A 526 -1.02 18.84 28.96
N ILE A 527 -0.86 19.43 27.77
CA ILE A 527 -0.67 18.72 26.49
C ILE A 527 0.67 19.12 25.90
N ILE A 528 1.45 18.15 25.46
CA ILE A 528 2.74 18.33 24.79
C ILE A 528 2.63 17.74 23.40
N ALA A 529 2.91 18.52 22.35
CA ALA A 529 3.02 18.06 20.96
C ALA A 529 4.45 18.27 20.46
N THR A 530 4.95 17.33 19.69
CA THR A 530 6.31 17.34 19.13
C THR A 530 6.23 17.01 17.64
N ASP A 531 6.93 17.77 16.78
CA ASP A 531 7.05 17.52 15.35
C ASP A 531 8.25 16.61 14.99
N ASN A 532 8.46 16.33 13.72
CA ASN A 532 9.56 15.50 13.23
C ASN A 532 10.93 16.20 13.26
N ARG A 533 11.00 17.46 13.67
CA ARG A 533 12.25 18.22 13.88
C ARG A 533 12.46 18.60 15.33
N ASP A 534 11.79 17.90 16.26
CA ASP A 534 11.89 18.06 17.71
C ASP A 534 11.52 19.48 18.20
N ASN A 535 10.64 20.21 17.46
CA ASN A 535 10.02 21.40 17.99
C ASN A 535 8.86 20.99 18.89
N LYS A 536 8.74 21.61 20.07
CA LYS A 536 7.75 21.25 21.09
C LYS A 536 6.83 22.40 21.40
N LYS A 537 5.54 22.10 21.49
CA LYS A 537 4.52 22.98 22.03
C LYS A 537 3.96 22.37 23.30
N GLU A 538 3.96 23.16 24.38
CA GLU A 538 3.19 22.86 25.58
C GLU A 538 1.94 23.74 25.64
N TYR A 539 0.83 23.13 25.97
CA TYR A 539 -0.45 23.78 26.24
C TYR A 539 -0.88 23.46 27.68
N LEU A 540 -1.19 24.49 28.44
CA LEU A 540 -1.59 24.38 29.85
C LEU A 540 -2.95 25.06 30.03
N THR A 541 -3.88 24.40 30.71
CA THR A 541 -5.17 24.98 31.09
C THR A 541 -5.70 24.28 32.32
N LYS A 542 -6.64 24.94 33.03
CA LYS A 542 -7.35 24.36 34.16
C LYS A 542 -8.67 23.79 33.73
N ILE A 543 -9.03 22.65 34.29
CA ILE A 543 -10.35 22.01 34.11
C ILE A 543 -10.89 21.59 35.46
N LYS A 544 -12.21 21.70 35.67
CA LYS A 544 -12.86 21.19 36.86
C LYS A 544 -13.26 19.73 36.63
N TYR A 545 -12.65 18.82 37.43
CA TYR A 545 -12.92 17.37 37.30
C TYR A 545 -12.86 16.65 38.65
#